data_ca608362aeaf6eaec0b0c459464e557a
#
_entry.id   ca608362aeaf6eaec0b0c459464e557a
#
_cell.length_a   1.000
_cell.length_b   1.000
_cell.length_c   1.000
_cell.angle_alpha   90.00
_cell.angle_beta   90.00
_cell.angle_gamma   90.00
#
_symmetry.space_group_name_H-M   'P 1'
#
loop_
_entity.id
_entity.type
_entity.pdbx_description
1 polymer ?
#
loop_
_entity_poly.entity_id
_entity_poly.type
_entity_poly.pdbx_seq_one_letter_code
_entity_poly.pdbx_strand_id
1 'polypeptide(L)'
;MEERIFTLAEAQSLLPRLRSLLTEIGEEWNHIRELNPDVQKARDNAAHDGFSKSGVDYVQSVSYLMSLIHQIKDMGVLLKDADRGLCDFPYERQGRIVYLCWQLGEDQIKYWHDIETGFAGREPLDETDK
;
A
#
# COMPACT_ATOMS: atom_id res chain seq x y z
N MET A 1 -6.37 -18.84 2.22
CA MET A 1 -4.90 -18.87 2.26
C MET A 1 -4.43 -18.36 3.60
N GLU A 2 -3.42 -19.03 4.14
CA GLU A 2 -2.83 -18.61 5.40
C GLU A 2 -2.05 -17.30 5.21
N GLU A 3 -2.13 -16.43 6.18
CA GLU A 3 -1.30 -15.22 6.18
C GLU A 3 0.17 -15.60 6.35
N ARG A 4 1.03 -14.92 5.61
CA ARG A 4 2.47 -15.06 5.79
C ARG A 4 2.87 -14.42 7.12
N ILE A 5 3.64 -15.15 7.91
CA ILE A 5 4.22 -14.63 9.15
C ILE A 5 5.66 -14.26 8.88
N PHE A 6 6.02 -13.04 9.21
CA PHE A 6 7.38 -12.50 8.95
C PHE A 6 8.22 -12.56 10.22
N THR A 7 9.51 -12.77 10.03
CA THR A 7 10.50 -12.34 11.05
C THR A 7 10.74 -10.85 10.85
N LEU A 8 11.29 -10.18 11.84
CA LEU A 8 11.64 -8.76 11.69
C LEU A 8 12.64 -8.57 10.55
N ALA A 9 13.65 -9.44 10.44
CA ALA A 9 14.65 -9.36 9.38
C ALA A 9 14.03 -9.52 7.99
N GLU A 10 13.11 -10.46 7.83
CA GLU A 10 12.40 -10.66 6.57
C GLU A 10 11.61 -9.41 6.19
N ALA A 11 10.85 -8.85 7.13
CA ALA A 11 10.06 -7.64 6.89
C ALA A 11 10.97 -6.45 6.53
N GLN A 12 12.05 -6.23 7.27
CA GLN A 12 13.02 -5.18 6.98
C GLN A 12 13.61 -5.31 5.58
N SER A 13 13.86 -6.53 5.13
CA SER A 13 14.44 -6.79 3.81
C SER A 13 13.53 -6.36 2.66
N LEU A 14 12.24 -6.24 2.90
CA LEU A 14 11.26 -5.84 1.88
C LEU A 14 11.14 -4.32 1.75
N LEU A 15 11.65 -3.54 2.68
CA LEU A 15 11.46 -2.09 2.67
C LEU A 15 11.93 -1.39 1.40
N PRO A 16 13.09 -1.71 0.81
CA PRO A 16 13.49 -1.05 -0.44
C PRO A 16 12.47 -1.25 -1.56
N ARG A 17 11.94 -2.46 -1.70
CA ARG A 17 10.92 -2.77 -2.71
C ARG A 17 9.61 -2.06 -2.40
N LEU A 18 9.20 -2.04 -1.12
CA LEU A 18 7.99 -1.35 -0.70
C LEU A 18 8.09 0.15 -0.92
N ARG A 19 9.24 0.76 -0.63
CA ARG A 19 9.45 2.20 -0.89
C ARG A 19 9.23 2.52 -2.36
N SER A 20 9.81 1.70 -3.25
CA SER A 20 9.66 1.86 -4.68
C SER A 20 8.19 1.74 -5.12
N LEU A 21 7.52 0.68 -4.69
CA LEU A 21 6.11 0.45 -5.06
C LEU A 21 5.19 1.54 -4.50
N LEU A 22 5.39 1.95 -3.25
CA LEU A 22 4.54 2.97 -2.63
C LEU A 22 4.75 4.34 -3.25
N THR A 23 5.97 4.67 -3.67
CA THR A 23 6.25 5.91 -4.38
C THR A 23 5.52 5.93 -5.71
N GLU A 24 5.59 4.83 -6.47
CA GLU A 24 4.86 4.72 -7.74
C GLU A 24 3.35 4.76 -7.53
N ILE A 25 2.83 4.13 -6.48
CA ILE A 25 1.41 4.17 -6.13
C ILE A 25 0.97 5.61 -5.89
N GLY A 26 1.76 6.38 -5.15
CA GLY A 26 1.47 7.80 -4.89
C GLY A 26 1.45 8.64 -6.16
N GLU A 27 2.43 8.43 -7.03
CA GLU A 27 2.51 9.14 -8.32
C GLU A 27 1.32 8.80 -9.22
N GLU A 28 0.98 7.52 -9.31
CA GLU A 28 -0.13 7.07 -10.15
C GLU A 28 -1.47 7.55 -9.61
N TRP A 29 -1.63 7.55 -8.28
CA TRP A 29 -2.83 8.07 -7.64
C TRP A 29 -3.03 9.55 -7.94
N ASN A 30 -1.97 10.34 -7.89
CA ASN A 30 -2.02 11.76 -8.24
C ASN A 30 -2.37 11.96 -9.72
N HIS A 31 -1.81 11.13 -10.60
CA HIS A 31 -2.12 11.16 -12.01
C HIS A 31 -3.62 10.88 -12.27
N ILE A 32 -4.16 9.88 -11.58
CA ILE A 32 -5.59 9.54 -11.68
C ILE A 32 -6.46 10.72 -11.23
N ARG A 33 -6.09 11.39 -10.14
CA ARG A 33 -6.82 12.57 -9.66
C ARG A 33 -6.83 13.69 -10.71
N GLU A 34 -5.70 13.89 -11.39
CA GLU A 34 -5.58 14.90 -12.46
C GLU A 34 -6.44 14.56 -13.66
N LEU A 35 -6.59 13.28 -13.99
CA LEU A 35 -7.42 12.84 -15.10
C LEU A 35 -8.92 12.90 -14.80
N ASN A 36 -9.30 12.92 -13.54
CA ASN A 36 -10.69 12.81 -13.15
C ASN A 36 -11.62 13.89 -13.75
N PRO A 37 -11.26 15.20 -13.78
CA PRO A 37 -12.07 16.20 -14.44
C PRO A 37 -12.23 15.95 -15.94
N ASP A 38 -11.19 15.48 -16.61
CA ASP A 38 -11.22 15.18 -18.04
C ASP A 38 -12.11 13.97 -18.33
N VAL A 39 -12.07 12.97 -17.46
CA VAL A 39 -12.95 11.80 -17.56
C VAL A 39 -14.41 12.22 -17.41
N GLN A 40 -14.70 13.15 -16.50
CA GLN A 40 -16.05 13.68 -16.32
C GLN A 40 -16.55 14.34 -17.59
N LYS A 41 -15.74 15.19 -18.22
CA LYS A 41 -16.08 15.82 -19.50
C LYS A 41 -16.30 14.79 -20.61
N ALA A 42 -15.44 13.79 -20.67
CA ALA A 42 -15.55 12.72 -21.64
C ALA A 42 -16.85 11.95 -21.49
N ARG A 43 -17.28 11.71 -20.25
CA ARG A 43 -18.55 11.03 -19.96
C ARG A 43 -19.73 11.86 -20.46
N ASP A 44 -19.71 13.16 -20.22
CA ASP A 44 -20.78 14.06 -20.62
C ASP A 44 -20.90 14.13 -22.15
N ASN A 45 -19.81 13.95 -22.88
CA ASN A 45 -19.75 14.00 -24.33
C ASN A 45 -19.75 12.62 -25.01
N ALA A 46 -19.78 11.55 -24.25
CA ALA A 46 -19.64 10.17 -24.78
C ALA A 46 -20.70 9.81 -25.82
N ALA A 47 -21.90 10.38 -25.71
CA ALA A 47 -23.00 10.14 -26.66
C ALA A 47 -22.68 10.66 -28.06
N HIS A 48 -21.72 11.57 -28.19
CA HIS A 48 -21.38 12.19 -29.44
C HIS A 48 -20.09 11.69 -30.08
N ASP A 49 -19.05 11.44 -29.25
CA ASP A 49 -17.69 11.19 -29.71
C ASP A 49 -17.16 9.79 -29.47
N GLY A 50 -17.85 8.97 -28.70
CA GLY A 50 -17.36 7.66 -28.31
C GLY A 50 -16.27 7.75 -27.23
N PHE A 51 -15.31 6.83 -27.27
CA PHE A 51 -14.29 6.71 -26.23
C PHE A 51 -13.20 7.76 -26.40
N SER A 52 -13.02 8.63 -25.40
CA SER A 52 -11.98 9.65 -25.43
C SER A 52 -10.62 9.08 -25.00
N LYS A 53 -9.54 9.77 -25.41
CA LYS A 53 -8.19 9.44 -24.96
C LYS A 53 -8.06 9.52 -23.44
N SER A 54 -8.66 10.54 -22.82
CA SER A 54 -8.64 10.69 -21.34
C SER A 54 -9.31 9.53 -20.63
N GLY A 55 -10.38 8.98 -21.20
CA GLY A 55 -11.05 7.80 -20.66
C GLY A 55 -10.17 6.57 -20.74
N VAL A 56 -9.45 6.37 -21.86
CA VAL A 56 -8.49 5.25 -22.00
C VAL A 56 -7.35 5.41 -21.03
N ASP A 57 -6.78 6.61 -20.92
CA ASP A 57 -5.68 6.88 -19.99
C ASP A 57 -6.10 6.61 -18.54
N TYR A 58 -7.32 7.00 -18.18
CA TYR A 58 -7.86 6.74 -16.83
C TYR A 58 -7.92 5.25 -16.54
N VAL A 59 -8.47 4.46 -17.45
CA VAL A 59 -8.58 2.99 -17.27
C VAL A 59 -7.20 2.35 -17.16
N GLN A 60 -6.26 2.76 -18.00
CA GLN A 60 -4.90 2.24 -17.96
C GLN A 60 -4.20 2.58 -16.64
N SER A 61 -4.37 3.81 -16.16
CA SER A 61 -3.78 4.26 -14.90
C SER A 61 -4.36 3.50 -13.71
N VAL A 62 -5.67 3.30 -13.68
CA VAL A 62 -6.32 2.50 -12.62
C VAL A 62 -5.82 1.06 -12.65
N SER A 63 -5.71 0.47 -13.84
CA SER A 63 -5.20 -0.90 -13.98
C SER A 63 -3.76 -1.03 -13.50
N TYR A 64 -2.93 -0.06 -13.82
CA TYR A 64 -1.54 -0.04 -13.37
C TYR A 64 -1.46 0.12 -11.85
N LEU A 65 -2.24 1.05 -11.28
CA LEU A 65 -2.32 1.23 -9.82
C LEU A 65 -2.71 -0.06 -9.12
N MET A 66 -3.71 -0.75 -9.63
CA MET A 66 -4.16 -2.02 -9.05
C MET A 66 -3.07 -3.09 -9.12
N SER A 67 -2.29 -3.11 -10.19
CA SER A 67 -1.18 -4.05 -10.31
C SER A 67 -0.08 -3.78 -9.28
N LEU A 68 0.21 -2.52 -9.00
CA LEU A 68 1.18 -2.15 -7.96
C LEU A 68 0.72 -2.58 -6.57
N ILE A 69 -0.54 -2.33 -6.26
CA ILE A 69 -1.16 -2.76 -4.99
C ILE A 69 -1.12 -4.27 -4.87
N HIS A 70 -1.42 -4.97 -5.96
CA HIS A 70 -1.42 -6.43 -5.99
C HIS A 70 -0.01 -7.00 -5.73
N GLN A 71 1.03 -6.36 -6.23
CA GLN A 71 2.41 -6.77 -5.96
C GLN A 71 2.73 -6.72 -4.46
N ILE A 72 2.24 -5.70 -3.76
CA ILE A 72 2.42 -5.60 -2.30
C ILE A 72 1.67 -6.75 -1.60
N LYS A 73 0.45 -7.00 -2.02
CA LYS A 73 -0.36 -8.10 -1.47
C LYS A 73 0.34 -9.45 -1.68
N ASP A 74 0.92 -9.67 -2.86
CA ASP A 74 1.62 -10.92 -3.17
C ASP A 74 2.84 -11.14 -2.29
N MET A 75 3.42 -10.08 -1.73
CA MET A 75 4.52 -10.20 -0.78
C MET A 75 4.04 -10.66 0.60
N GLY A 76 2.74 -10.73 0.83
CA GLY A 76 2.16 -11.04 2.13
C GLY A 76 2.02 -9.82 3.04
N VAL A 77 2.29 -8.64 2.53
CA VAL A 77 2.20 -7.37 3.26
C VAL A 77 0.79 -6.82 3.17
N LEU A 78 0.27 -6.30 4.27
CA LEU A 78 -1.05 -5.70 4.34
C LEU A 78 -0.93 -4.19 4.16
N LEU A 79 -1.38 -3.69 3.01
CA LEU A 79 -1.41 -2.25 2.74
C LEU A 79 -2.67 -1.68 3.39
N LYS A 80 -2.49 -0.95 4.49
CA LYS A 80 -3.61 -0.42 5.29
C LYS A 80 -4.07 0.95 4.83
N ASP A 81 -3.16 1.76 4.31
CA ASP A 81 -3.47 3.10 3.83
C ASP A 81 -2.49 3.45 2.72
N ALA A 82 -2.99 3.43 1.48
CA ALA A 82 -2.15 3.69 0.30
C ALA A 82 -1.68 5.14 0.23
N ASP A 83 -2.49 6.09 0.70
CA ASP A 83 -2.13 7.51 0.72
C ASP A 83 -0.95 7.78 1.64
N ARG A 84 -0.95 7.16 2.80
CA ARG A 84 0.09 7.33 3.81
C ARG A 84 1.24 6.34 3.66
N GLY A 85 1.09 5.33 2.81
CA GLY A 85 2.06 4.26 2.68
C GLY A 85 2.18 3.44 3.95
N LEU A 86 1.04 3.14 4.61
CA LEU A 86 1.00 2.42 5.87
C LEU A 86 0.88 0.92 5.62
N CYS A 87 1.87 0.16 6.07
CA CYS A 87 1.96 -1.28 5.86
C CYS A 87 2.06 -2.02 7.18
N ASP A 88 1.37 -3.15 7.26
CA ASP A 88 1.43 -4.07 8.38
C ASP A 88 1.99 -5.43 7.92
N PHE A 89 2.77 -6.05 8.80
CA PHE A 89 3.38 -7.36 8.54
C PHE A 89 2.99 -8.30 9.67
N PRO A 90 2.26 -9.39 9.41
CA PRO A 90 1.98 -10.36 10.47
C PRO A 90 3.27 -10.89 11.10
N TYR A 91 3.33 -10.89 12.42
CA TYR A 91 4.54 -11.16 13.17
C TYR A 91 4.17 -11.87 14.47
N GLU A 92 4.92 -12.93 14.80
CA GLU A 92 4.71 -13.63 16.05
C GLU A 92 5.55 -12.99 17.16
N ARG A 93 4.89 -12.50 18.19
CA ARG A 93 5.53 -11.85 19.33
C ARG A 93 5.04 -12.50 20.62
N GLN A 94 5.97 -13.14 21.35
CA GLN A 94 5.64 -13.77 22.62
C GLN A 94 4.44 -14.73 22.54
N GLY A 95 4.44 -15.54 21.47
CA GLY A 95 3.45 -16.59 21.29
C GLY A 95 2.11 -16.15 20.70
N ARG A 96 1.96 -14.90 20.29
CA ARG A 96 0.74 -14.42 19.63
C ARG A 96 1.06 -13.63 18.38
N ILE A 97 0.10 -13.55 17.46
CA ILE A 97 0.26 -12.81 16.21
C ILE A 97 -0.13 -11.36 16.43
N VAL A 98 0.78 -10.48 16.07
CA VAL A 98 0.59 -9.02 16.06
C VAL A 98 1.02 -8.51 14.68
N TYR A 99 0.98 -7.21 14.47
CA TYR A 99 1.47 -6.60 13.23
C TYR A 99 2.68 -5.73 13.49
N LEU A 100 3.76 -5.99 12.76
CA LEU A 100 4.81 -4.98 12.61
C LEU A 100 4.22 -3.84 11.79
N CYS A 101 4.45 -2.61 12.20
CA CYS A 101 3.85 -1.42 11.59
C CYS A 101 4.93 -0.52 11.02
N TRP A 102 4.79 -0.18 9.74
CA TRP A 102 5.74 0.69 9.06
C TRP A 102 4.99 1.64 8.14
N GLN A 103 5.44 2.89 8.12
CA GLN A 103 4.90 3.92 7.26
C GLN A 103 6.00 4.45 6.35
N LEU A 104 5.65 4.71 5.08
CA LEU A 104 6.59 5.31 4.13
C LEU A 104 7.17 6.60 4.72
N GLY A 105 8.49 6.72 4.68
CA GLY A 105 9.22 7.81 5.32
C GLY A 105 9.98 7.39 6.57
N GLU A 106 9.57 6.30 7.21
CA GLU A 106 10.33 5.72 8.32
C GLU A 106 11.50 4.91 7.75
N ASP A 107 12.68 5.03 8.35
CA ASP A 107 13.88 4.37 7.82
C ASP A 107 13.91 2.86 8.09
N GLN A 108 13.27 2.42 9.16
CA GLN A 108 13.21 1.02 9.57
C GLN A 108 11.87 0.72 10.22
N ILE A 109 11.57 -0.58 10.36
CA ILE A 109 10.44 -1.02 11.16
C ILE A 109 10.85 -0.94 12.63
N LYS A 110 10.16 -0.10 13.40
CA LYS A 110 10.47 0.15 14.82
C LYS A 110 9.28 -0.11 15.74
N TYR A 111 8.11 -0.40 15.19
CA TYR A 111 6.86 -0.46 15.95
C TYR A 111 6.05 -1.69 15.61
N TRP A 112 5.21 -2.07 16.56
CA TRP A 112 4.21 -3.11 16.36
C TRP A 112 2.89 -2.64 16.97
N HIS A 113 1.78 -3.27 16.61
CA HIS A 113 0.50 -3.05 17.27
C HIS A 113 -0.30 -4.34 17.28
N ASP A 114 -1.26 -4.41 18.21
CA ASP A 114 -2.21 -5.52 18.22
C ASP A 114 -3.11 -5.42 16.97
N ILE A 115 -3.66 -6.55 16.57
CA ILE A 115 -4.53 -6.63 15.39
C ILE A 115 -5.68 -5.63 15.49
N GLU A 116 -6.21 -5.42 16.68
CA GLU A 116 -7.38 -4.57 16.91
C GLU A 116 -7.07 -3.08 17.09
N THR A 117 -5.85 -2.72 17.49
CA THR A 117 -5.54 -1.33 17.85
C THR A 117 -5.13 -0.45 16.66
N GLY A 118 -4.57 -1.04 15.62
CA GLY A 118 -4.10 -0.31 14.45
C GLY A 118 -2.98 0.68 14.75
N PHE A 119 -2.76 1.61 13.81
CA PHE A 119 -1.64 2.57 13.87
C PHE A 119 -1.64 3.39 15.16
N ALA A 120 -2.81 3.83 15.63
CA ALA A 120 -2.91 4.66 16.83
C ALA A 120 -2.42 3.93 18.09
N GLY A 121 -2.43 2.61 18.09
CA GLY A 121 -1.99 1.80 19.22
C GLY A 121 -0.59 1.23 19.07
N ARG A 122 0.22 1.76 18.14
CA ARG A 122 1.55 1.21 17.90
C ARG A 122 2.48 1.42 19.08
N GLU A 123 3.28 0.39 19.34
CA GLU A 123 4.23 0.35 20.45
C GLU A 123 5.64 0.06 19.91
N PRO A 124 6.69 0.57 20.56
CA PRO A 124 8.05 0.31 20.08
C PRO A 124 8.47 -1.14 20.26
N LEU A 125 9.20 -1.65 19.27
CA LEU A 125 9.89 -2.94 19.38
C LEU A 125 11.01 -2.81 20.43
N ASP A 126 11.36 -3.94 21.05
CA ASP A 126 12.41 -3.97 22.06
C ASP A 126 13.49 -5.01 21.74
N GLU A 127 14.40 -5.24 22.67
CA GLU A 127 15.52 -6.17 22.48
C GLU A 127 15.07 -7.60 22.14
N THR A 128 13.89 -8.00 22.64
CA THR A 128 13.37 -9.35 22.40
C THR A 128 12.91 -9.57 20.96
N ASP A 129 12.71 -8.49 20.19
CA ASP A 129 12.24 -8.54 18.81
C ASP A 129 13.37 -8.66 17.78
N LYS A 130 14.60 -8.57 18.22
CA LYS A 130 15.76 -8.62 17.31
C LYS A 130 16.27 -10.04 17.07
#